data_d0d2c992edc284b4f8b72a728129db31
#
_entry.id   d0d2c992edc284b4f8b72a728129db31
#
_cell.length_a   1.000
_cell.length_b   1.000
_cell.length_c   1.000
_cell.angle_alpha   90.00
_cell.angle_beta   90.00
_cell.angle_gamma   90.00
#
_symmetry.space_group_name_H-M   'P 1'
#
loop_
_entity.id
_entity.type
_entity.pdbx_description
1 polymer ?
#
loop_
_entity_poly.entity_id
_entity_poly.type
_entity_poly.pdbx_seq_one_letter_code
_entity_poly.pdbx_strand_id
1 'polypeptide(L)'
;MWRNDPMNENNKIFKSPATSRGLVKLTKEKLIKVLDDSKTFNHFTRDEKLFLCKLSNQLVFNKKGEYILHEGEKGTSLFILLKGEVVITKNINKSITIATLGPGEIYGEISVFLHRKRNSNSVAKKDTISLEIDMPLLKKMGDVMENKFYRLAVETLAIKLDRTNDALVEVNNALLKAKDFSIANLHSNL
;
A
#
# COMPACT_ATOMS: atom_id res chain seq x y z
N MET A 1 5.22 32.13 -10.12
CA MET A 1 6.23 32.35 -11.20
C MET A 1 7.19 31.16 -11.16
N TRP A 2 6.92 30.10 -11.95
CA TRP A 2 7.69 28.87 -11.99
C TRP A 2 8.60 28.94 -13.19
N ARG A 3 9.92 28.92 -12.99
CA ARG A 3 10.89 28.84 -14.08
C ARG A 3 10.98 27.39 -14.54
N ASN A 4 10.64 27.16 -15.80
CA ASN A 4 11.01 25.98 -16.55
C ASN A 4 12.51 25.98 -16.81
N ASP A 5 13.20 24.96 -16.29
CA ASP A 5 14.56 24.65 -16.69
C ASP A 5 14.51 23.39 -17.57
N PRO A 6 14.91 23.47 -18.84
CA PRO A 6 14.85 22.33 -19.73
C PRO A 6 16.13 21.50 -19.60
N MET A 7 15.96 20.18 -19.68
CA MET A 7 16.98 19.20 -19.99
C MET A 7 17.67 18.49 -18.81
N ASN A 8 17.09 17.39 -18.41
CA ASN A 8 17.76 16.07 -18.44
C ASN A 8 16.75 14.98 -18.04
N GLU A 9 16.14 14.31 -18.99
CA GLU A 9 15.05 13.33 -18.76
C GLU A 9 15.47 12.10 -17.96
N ASN A 10 16.76 11.84 -17.80
CA ASN A 10 17.28 10.65 -17.14
C ASN A 10 17.66 10.83 -15.65
N ASN A 11 17.49 12.04 -15.08
CA ASN A 11 18.01 12.33 -13.74
C ASN A 11 17.07 13.22 -12.92
N LYS A 12 15.73 13.02 -13.00
CA LYS A 12 14.79 13.81 -12.18
C LYS A 12 14.89 13.43 -10.70
N ILE A 13 15.32 14.43 -9.93
CA ILE A 13 15.37 14.43 -8.47
C ILE A 13 13.99 14.84 -7.95
N PHE A 14 13.31 13.97 -7.19
CA PHE A 14 11.97 14.22 -6.69
C PHE A 14 12.00 14.80 -5.27
N LYS A 15 11.27 15.90 -5.08
CA LYS A 15 11.00 16.49 -3.76
C LYS A 15 9.62 16.08 -3.31
N SER A 16 9.51 15.38 -2.18
CA SER A 16 8.23 15.16 -1.49
C SER A 16 7.70 16.48 -0.92
N PRO A 17 6.39 16.76 -1.07
CA PRO A 17 5.78 17.93 -0.45
C PRO A 17 5.36 17.64 0.98
N ALA A 18 6.10 17.57 1.95
CA ALA A 18 5.74 17.82 3.34
C ALA A 18 6.44 17.03 4.46
N THR A 19 7.11 15.91 4.29
CA THR A 19 7.85 15.36 5.42
C THR A 19 9.12 14.63 4.97
N SER A 20 10.25 15.09 5.52
CA SER A 20 11.61 14.56 5.39
C SER A 20 12.24 14.47 3.99
N ARG A 21 13.13 15.38 3.80
CA ARG A 21 13.99 15.64 2.66
C ARG A 21 15.01 14.53 2.44
N GLY A 22 14.69 13.58 1.61
CA GLY A 22 15.64 12.63 1.04
C GLY A 22 15.50 12.60 -0.47
N LEU A 23 16.55 13.00 -1.19
CA LEU A 23 16.68 12.86 -2.63
C LEU A 23 16.72 11.36 -2.98
N VAL A 24 15.60 10.79 -3.38
CA VAL A 24 15.56 9.39 -3.81
C VAL A 24 15.57 9.33 -5.33
N LYS A 25 16.66 8.83 -5.89
CA LYS A 25 16.76 8.51 -7.31
C LYS A 25 16.12 7.13 -7.55
N LEU A 26 14.87 7.09 -7.94
CA LEU A 26 14.30 5.90 -8.55
C LEU A 26 14.35 6.09 -10.07
N THR A 27 15.12 5.24 -10.76
CA THR A 27 15.20 5.32 -12.21
C THR A 27 13.94 4.70 -12.82
N LYS A 28 13.59 5.13 -14.03
CA LYS A 28 12.43 4.61 -14.77
C LYS A 28 12.51 3.09 -14.96
N GLU A 29 13.73 2.56 -15.17
CA GLU A 29 13.98 1.12 -15.31
C GLU A 29 13.65 0.35 -14.03
N LYS A 30 13.97 0.89 -12.86
CA LYS A 30 13.63 0.28 -11.57
C LYS A 30 12.13 0.31 -11.33
N LEU A 31 11.47 1.39 -11.71
CA LEU A 31 10.04 1.56 -11.54
C LEU A 31 9.26 0.57 -12.43
N ILE A 32 9.60 0.49 -13.72
CA ILE A 32 8.96 -0.45 -14.63
C ILE A 32 9.19 -1.90 -14.18
N LYS A 33 10.40 -2.22 -13.70
CA LYS A 33 10.70 -3.56 -13.19
C LYS A 33 9.80 -3.94 -12.01
N VAL A 34 9.57 -3.03 -11.05
CA VAL A 34 8.66 -3.30 -9.92
C VAL A 34 7.24 -3.59 -10.42
N LEU A 35 6.76 -2.82 -11.41
CA LEU A 35 5.42 -3.04 -11.99
C LEU A 35 5.35 -4.33 -12.83
N ASP A 36 6.44 -4.73 -13.49
CA ASP A 36 6.50 -5.97 -14.29
C ASP A 36 6.60 -7.22 -13.39
N ASP A 37 7.36 -7.15 -12.30
CA ASP A 37 7.54 -8.25 -11.36
C ASP A 37 6.30 -8.45 -10.44
N SER A 38 5.42 -7.46 -10.35
CA SER A 38 4.23 -7.51 -9.51
C SER A 38 3.05 -8.20 -10.19
N LYS A 39 2.52 -9.25 -9.56
CA LYS A 39 1.26 -9.91 -9.98
C LYS A 39 0.08 -8.93 -10.00
N THR A 40 0.12 -7.93 -9.15
CA THR A 40 -0.89 -6.88 -9.03
C THR A 40 -1.12 -6.13 -10.34
N PHE A 41 -0.07 -5.96 -11.17
CA PHE A 41 -0.13 -5.22 -12.43
C PHE A 41 -0.16 -6.12 -13.68
N ASN A 42 -0.50 -7.40 -13.56
CA ASN A 42 -0.57 -8.33 -14.70
C ASN A 42 -1.59 -7.91 -15.77
N HIS A 43 -2.65 -7.21 -15.38
CA HIS A 43 -3.69 -6.73 -16.29
C HIS A 43 -3.34 -5.40 -17.00
N PHE A 44 -2.20 -4.79 -16.64
CA PHE A 44 -1.73 -3.56 -17.27
C PHE A 44 -0.81 -3.89 -18.43
N THR A 45 -1.07 -3.25 -19.57
CA THR A 45 -0.18 -3.34 -20.73
C THR A 45 1.15 -2.67 -20.42
N ARG A 46 2.16 -2.94 -21.24
CA ARG A 46 3.47 -2.29 -21.07
C ARG A 46 3.39 -0.77 -21.22
N ASP A 47 2.57 -0.26 -22.14
CA ASP A 47 2.40 1.19 -22.34
C ASP A 47 1.72 1.86 -21.16
N GLU A 48 0.75 1.19 -20.53
CA GLU A 48 0.10 1.68 -19.31
C GLU A 48 1.07 1.70 -18.12
N LYS A 49 1.90 0.66 -17.96
CA LYS A 49 2.96 0.65 -16.95
C LYS A 49 3.99 1.76 -17.21
N LEU A 50 4.38 1.97 -18.46
CA LEU A 50 5.26 3.08 -18.85
C LEU A 50 4.61 4.45 -18.59
N PHE A 51 3.30 4.56 -18.77
CA PHE A 51 2.57 5.77 -18.40
C PHE A 51 2.65 6.04 -16.89
N LEU A 52 2.42 5.02 -16.05
CA LEU A 52 2.60 5.14 -14.59
C LEU A 52 4.02 5.59 -14.22
N CYS A 53 5.03 5.12 -14.95
CA CYS A 53 6.41 5.56 -14.74
C CYS A 53 6.67 7.04 -15.08
N LYS A 54 5.79 7.69 -15.85
CA LYS A 54 5.88 9.13 -16.12
C LYS A 54 5.34 9.99 -14.98
N LEU A 55 4.59 9.40 -14.04
CA LEU A 55 4.04 10.09 -12.87
C LEU A 55 5.06 10.25 -11.74
N SER A 56 6.30 10.42 -12.08
CA SER A 56 7.42 10.50 -11.15
C SER A 56 7.36 11.67 -10.15
N ASN A 57 6.59 12.72 -10.45
CA ASN A 57 6.29 13.83 -9.55
C ASN A 57 5.30 13.49 -8.42
N GLN A 58 4.72 12.29 -8.46
CA GLN A 58 3.84 11.73 -7.44
C GLN A 58 4.57 10.73 -6.52
N LEU A 59 5.89 10.66 -6.58
CA LEU A 59 6.66 9.81 -5.68
C LEU A 59 6.73 10.42 -4.27
N VAL A 60 6.37 9.61 -3.29
CA VAL A 60 6.42 9.93 -1.87
C VAL A 60 7.47 9.05 -1.20
N PHE A 61 8.33 9.68 -0.42
CA PHE A 61 9.34 9.01 0.39
C PHE A 61 8.99 9.11 1.86
N ASN A 62 9.06 7.98 2.57
CA ASN A 62 8.91 7.93 4.02
C ASN A 62 10.06 7.15 4.65
N LYS A 63 10.59 7.67 5.75
CA LYS A 63 11.60 6.98 6.56
C LYS A 63 10.96 5.89 7.41
N LYS A 64 11.77 4.90 7.76
CA LYS A 64 11.38 3.88 8.72
C LYS A 64 10.75 4.49 9.97
N GLY A 65 9.58 3.99 10.37
CA GLY A 65 8.81 4.43 11.52
C GLY A 65 7.82 5.56 11.25
N GLU A 66 7.88 6.22 10.08
CA GLU A 66 6.93 7.28 9.75
C GLU A 66 5.55 6.70 9.39
N TYR A 67 4.51 7.40 9.87
CA TYR A 67 3.15 7.15 9.44
C TYR A 67 2.94 7.74 8.05
N ILE A 68 2.47 6.91 7.13
CA ILE A 68 2.13 7.32 5.76
C ILE A 68 0.65 7.69 5.70
N LEU A 69 -0.19 6.92 6.39
CA LEU A 69 -1.63 7.15 6.52
C LEU A 69 -2.05 6.93 7.98
N HIS A 70 -2.97 7.77 8.45
CA HIS A 70 -3.56 7.63 9.78
C HIS A 70 -5.01 7.15 9.72
N GLU A 71 -5.36 6.19 10.57
CA GLU A 71 -6.74 5.73 10.76
C GLU A 71 -7.65 6.91 11.13
N GLY A 72 -8.83 6.97 10.50
CA GLY A 72 -9.82 8.02 10.75
C GLY A 72 -9.65 9.29 9.92
N GLU A 73 -8.52 9.52 9.27
CA GLU A 73 -8.31 10.66 8.37
C GLU A 73 -9.11 10.52 7.06
N LYS A 74 -9.46 11.65 6.45
CA LYS A 74 -9.97 11.67 5.08
C LYS A 74 -8.81 11.39 4.12
N GLY A 75 -9.03 10.54 3.13
CA GLY A 75 -8.01 10.21 2.15
C GLY A 75 -8.58 10.06 0.74
N THR A 76 -7.96 10.75 -0.20
CA THR A 76 -8.35 10.77 -1.62
C THR A 76 -7.33 10.12 -2.53
N SER A 77 -6.22 9.62 -1.97
CA SER A 77 -5.13 8.98 -2.71
C SER A 77 -4.97 7.52 -2.34
N LEU A 78 -4.65 6.70 -3.31
CA LEU A 78 -4.09 5.36 -3.14
C LEU A 78 -2.58 5.38 -3.44
N PHE A 79 -1.88 4.36 -3.01
CA PHE A 79 -0.43 4.27 -3.12
C PHE A 79 -0.01 2.93 -3.70
N ILE A 80 0.97 2.94 -4.59
CA ILE A 80 1.69 1.75 -5.08
C ILE A 80 3.04 1.74 -4.38
N LEU A 81 3.32 0.73 -3.57
CA LEU A 81 4.63 0.57 -2.94
C LEU A 81 5.67 0.15 -3.98
N LEU A 82 6.71 0.96 -4.17
CA LEU A 82 7.76 0.72 -5.16
C LEU A 82 9.05 0.18 -4.53
N LYS A 83 9.31 0.57 -3.29
CA LYS A 83 10.48 0.13 -2.53
C LYS A 83 10.17 0.16 -1.04
N GLY A 84 10.80 -0.75 -0.30
CA GLY A 84 10.69 -0.81 1.15
C GLY A 84 9.61 -1.78 1.61
N GLU A 85 9.05 -1.51 2.78
CA GLU A 85 8.06 -2.38 3.45
C GLU A 85 7.11 -1.50 4.26
N VAL A 86 5.81 -1.70 4.10
CA VAL A 86 4.75 -0.98 4.81
C VAL A 86 3.97 -1.94 5.70
N VAL A 87 3.76 -1.58 6.95
CA VAL A 87 2.90 -2.31 7.88
C VAL A 87 1.55 -1.62 7.97
N ILE A 88 0.49 -2.38 7.80
CA ILE A 88 -0.87 -1.94 8.04
C ILE A 88 -1.23 -2.29 9.48
N THR A 89 -1.62 -1.28 10.26
CA THR A 89 -1.97 -1.47 11.66
C THR A 89 -3.34 -0.88 11.97
N LYS A 90 -3.98 -1.43 12.99
CA LYS A 90 -5.24 -0.92 13.52
C LYS A 90 -5.12 -0.72 15.03
N ASN A 91 -5.66 0.41 15.52
CA ASN A 91 -5.70 0.71 16.94
C ASN A 91 -7.06 0.26 17.49
N ILE A 92 -7.07 -0.83 18.30
CA ILE A 92 -8.25 -1.25 19.06
C ILE A 92 -8.00 -0.91 20.54
N ASN A 93 -7.19 -1.63 21.25
CA ASN A 93 -6.68 -1.26 22.59
C ASN A 93 -5.15 -1.14 22.58
N LYS A 94 -4.53 -1.78 21.62
CA LYS A 94 -3.10 -1.72 21.26
C LYS A 94 -3.00 -1.73 19.74
N SER A 95 -1.88 -1.27 19.22
CA SER A 95 -1.63 -1.34 17.79
C SER A 95 -1.42 -2.79 17.37
N ILE A 96 -2.32 -3.29 16.50
CA ILE A 96 -2.27 -4.65 15.96
C ILE A 96 -1.84 -4.57 14.50
N THR A 97 -0.85 -5.37 14.12
CA THR A 97 -0.46 -5.53 12.72
C THR A 97 -1.47 -6.41 11.99
N ILE A 98 -2.07 -5.86 10.93
CA ILE A 98 -3.03 -6.57 10.07
C ILE A 98 -2.32 -7.21 8.88
N ALA A 99 -1.39 -6.48 8.27
CA ALA A 99 -0.66 -6.93 7.09
C ALA A 99 0.71 -6.25 6.99
N THR A 100 1.61 -6.89 6.27
CA THR A 100 2.87 -6.30 5.81
C THR A 100 2.89 -6.35 4.29
N LEU A 101 3.18 -5.21 3.67
CA LEU A 101 3.16 -5.02 2.22
C LEU A 101 4.56 -4.85 1.70
N GLY A 102 4.82 -5.46 0.53
CA GLY A 102 6.06 -5.36 -0.23
C GLY A 102 5.89 -4.57 -1.54
N PRO A 103 7.00 -4.39 -2.28
CA PRO A 103 6.97 -3.70 -3.57
C PRO A 103 5.97 -4.33 -4.55
N GLY A 104 5.24 -3.46 -5.28
CA GLY A 104 4.18 -3.84 -6.21
C GLY A 104 2.80 -4.01 -5.59
N GLU A 105 2.66 -3.90 -4.26
CA GLU A 105 1.34 -3.93 -3.61
C GLU A 105 0.75 -2.52 -3.46
N ILE A 106 -0.59 -2.45 -3.40
CA ILE A 106 -1.32 -1.19 -3.22
C ILE A 106 -1.89 -1.07 -1.81
N TYR A 107 -2.02 0.18 -1.34
CA TYR A 107 -2.66 0.50 -0.06
C TYR A 107 -3.36 1.86 -0.10
N GLY A 108 -4.25 2.10 0.86
CA GLY A 108 -5.07 3.31 0.89
C GLY A 108 -6.24 3.30 -0.10
N GLU A 109 -6.43 2.24 -0.86
CA GLU A 109 -7.43 2.07 -1.91
C GLU A 109 -8.87 2.12 -1.37
N ILE A 110 -9.10 1.57 -0.18
CA ILE A 110 -10.44 1.43 0.41
C ILE A 110 -11.11 2.79 0.61
N SER A 111 -10.38 3.77 1.15
CA SER A 111 -10.93 5.10 1.39
C SER A 111 -11.21 5.87 0.10
N VAL A 112 -10.43 5.60 -0.94
CA VAL A 112 -10.58 6.23 -2.27
C VAL A 112 -11.84 5.73 -2.95
N PHE A 113 -11.97 4.42 -3.12
CA PHE A 113 -13.07 3.84 -3.89
C PHE A 113 -14.39 3.78 -3.12
N LEU A 114 -14.36 3.71 -1.79
CA LEU A 114 -15.57 3.73 -0.96
C LEU A 114 -15.91 5.12 -0.38
N HIS A 115 -15.16 6.15 -0.77
CA HIS A 115 -15.38 7.55 -0.34
C HIS A 115 -15.52 7.69 1.19
N ARG A 116 -14.69 6.97 1.95
CA ARG A 116 -14.75 6.96 3.42
C ARG A 116 -13.40 7.30 4.04
N LYS A 117 -13.37 7.48 5.35
CA LYS A 117 -12.14 7.69 6.12
C LYS A 117 -11.22 6.47 6.04
N ARG A 118 -9.91 6.68 6.26
CA ARG A 118 -8.92 5.61 6.40
C ARG A 118 -9.35 4.65 7.50
N ASN A 119 -9.40 3.36 7.20
CA ASN A 119 -9.84 2.33 8.14
C ASN A 119 -8.68 1.71 8.94
N SER A 120 -7.45 2.11 8.66
CA SER A 120 -6.22 1.61 9.29
C SER A 120 -5.10 2.62 9.13
N ASN A 121 -4.04 2.47 9.94
CA ASN A 121 -2.78 3.17 9.73
C ASN A 121 -1.91 2.42 8.71
N SER A 122 -1.05 3.17 8.02
CA SER A 122 0.04 2.61 7.21
C SER A 122 1.36 3.21 7.71
N VAL A 123 2.30 2.37 8.13
CA VAL A 123 3.57 2.77 8.73
C VAL A 123 4.72 2.20 7.93
N ALA A 124 5.72 3.00 7.64
CA ALA A 124 6.93 2.56 6.97
C ALA A 124 7.75 1.65 7.90
N LYS A 125 7.82 0.35 7.63
CA LYS A 125 8.65 -0.61 8.39
C LYS A 125 10.13 -0.53 8.00
N LYS A 126 10.40 -0.08 6.78
CA LYS A 126 11.70 0.27 6.21
C LYS A 126 11.55 1.60 5.49
N ASP A 127 12.63 2.24 5.08
CA ASP A 127 12.55 3.37 4.18
C ASP A 127 11.77 3.00 2.92
N THR A 128 10.71 3.76 2.61
CA THR A 128 9.78 3.44 1.52
C THR A 128 9.80 4.49 0.44
N ILE A 129 9.48 4.03 -0.77
CA ILE A 129 9.11 4.88 -1.89
C ILE A 129 7.79 4.35 -2.42
N SER A 130 6.79 5.23 -2.51
CA SER A 130 5.49 4.90 -3.06
C SER A 130 5.09 5.88 -4.15
N LEU A 131 4.35 5.41 -5.14
CA LEU A 131 3.68 6.27 -6.12
C LEU A 131 2.29 6.60 -5.58
N GLU A 132 2.03 7.88 -5.35
CA GLU A 132 0.73 8.37 -4.94
C GLU A 132 -0.15 8.64 -6.16
N ILE A 133 -1.40 8.17 -6.12
CA ILE A 133 -2.41 8.41 -7.16
C ILE A 133 -3.68 8.89 -6.48
N ASP A 134 -4.02 10.16 -6.71
CA ASP A 134 -5.28 10.74 -6.23
C ASP A 134 -6.42 10.54 -7.24
N MET A 135 -7.68 10.74 -6.79
CA MET A 135 -8.85 10.59 -7.65
C MET A 135 -8.86 11.53 -8.86
N PRO A 136 -8.47 12.82 -8.75
CA PRO A 136 -8.36 13.69 -9.92
C PRO A 136 -7.36 13.17 -10.96
N LEU A 137 -6.22 12.64 -10.53
CA LEU A 137 -5.23 12.05 -11.42
C LEU A 137 -5.77 10.77 -12.07
N LEU A 138 -6.41 9.89 -11.28
CA LEU A 138 -7.00 8.66 -11.77
C LEU A 138 -8.03 8.93 -12.88
N LYS A 139 -8.92 9.90 -12.69
CA LYS A 139 -9.89 10.34 -13.70
C LYS A 139 -9.22 10.91 -14.96
N LYS A 140 -8.13 11.64 -14.82
CA LYS A 140 -7.37 12.16 -15.97
C LYS A 140 -6.68 11.07 -16.78
N MET A 141 -6.47 9.88 -16.21
CA MET A 141 -5.92 8.73 -16.94
C MET A 141 -6.91 8.11 -17.94
N GLY A 142 -8.19 8.49 -17.85
CA GLY A 142 -9.27 7.99 -18.70
C GLY A 142 -9.89 6.69 -18.17
N ASP A 143 -11.09 6.38 -18.68
CA ASP A 143 -11.95 5.31 -18.17
C ASP A 143 -11.31 3.92 -18.18
N VAL A 144 -10.48 3.63 -19.18
CA VAL A 144 -9.80 2.33 -19.27
C VAL A 144 -8.85 2.12 -18.09
N MET A 145 -8.04 3.13 -17.76
CA MET A 145 -7.13 3.07 -16.63
C MET A 145 -7.89 3.08 -15.31
N GLU A 146 -8.90 3.93 -15.17
CA GLU A 146 -9.74 4.00 -13.98
C GLU A 146 -10.38 2.63 -13.69
N ASN A 147 -10.98 1.98 -14.68
CA ASN A 147 -11.56 0.64 -14.55
C ASN A 147 -10.52 -0.42 -14.15
N LYS A 148 -9.29 -0.34 -14.66
CA LYS A 148 -8.21 -1.24 -14.23
C LYS A 148 -7.84 -1.03 -12.77
N PHE A 149 -7.83 0.19 -12.27
CA PHE A 149 -7.61 0.46 -10.85
C PHE A 149 -8.75 -0.01 -9.96
N TYR A 150 -10.02 0.10 -10.41
CA TYR A 150 -11.16 -0.51 -9.70
C TYR A 150 -11.01 -2.03 -9.61
N ARG A 151 -10.69 -2.68 -10.73
CA ARG A 151 -10.43 -4.13 -10.76
C ARG A 151 -9.29 -4.52 -9.81
N LEU A 152 -8.19 -3.78 -9.87
CA LEU A 152 -7.03 -3.95 -9.00
C LEU A 152 -7.41 -3.85 -7.52
N ALA A 153 -8.25 -2.87 -7.16
CA ALA A 153 -8.73 -2.73 -5.79
C ALA A 153 -9.57 -3.93 -5.36
N VAL A 154 -10.47 -4.43 -6.20
CA VAL A 154 -11.30 -5.61 -5.92
C VAL A 154 -10.43 -6.85 -5.72
N GLU A 155 -9.47 -7.10 -6.61
CA GLU A 155 -8.54 -8.23 -6.50
C GLU A 155 -7.68 -8.14 -5.22
N THR A 156 -7.18 -6.95 -4.90
CA THR A 156 -6.42 -6.71 -3.66
C THR A 156 -7.27 -6.96 -2.42
N LEU A 157 -8.52 -6.52 -2.42
CA LEU A 157 -9.44 -6.73 -1.29
C LEU A 157 -9.80 -8.19 -1.14
N ALA A 158 -10.01 -8.93 -2.22
CA ALA A 158 -10.25 -10.38 -2.18
C ALA A 158 -9.07 -11.11 -1.54
N ILE A 159 -7.83 -10.85 -1.98
CA ILE A 159 -6.62 -11.45 -1.39
C ILE A 159 -6.48 -11.09 0.10
N LYS A 160 -6.76 -9.85 0.47
CA LYS A 160 -6.72 -9.42 1.89
C LYS A 160 -7.78 -10.13 2.72
N LEU A 161 -8.97 -10.34 2.17
CA LEU A 161 -10.06 -11.07 2.83
C LEU A 161 -9.68 -12.53 3.06
N ASP A 162 -9.15 -13.22 2.04
CA ASP A 162 -8.71 -14.61 2.16
C ASP A 162 -7.64 -14.75 3.26
N ARG A 163 -6.61 -13.90 3.25
CA ARG A 163 -5.58 -13.90 4.31
C ARG A 163 -6.16 -13.65 5.71
N THR A 164 -7.19 -12.81 5.81
CA THR A 164 -7.85 -12.52 7.09
C THR A 164 -8.66 -13.72 7.56
N ASN A 165 -9.35 -14.40 6.67
CA ASN A 165 -10.09 -15.61 6.96
C ASN A 165 -9.16 -16.75 7.43
N ASP A 166 -8.03 -16.95 6.75
CA ASP A 166 -7.02 -17.95 7.15
C ASP A 166 -6.48 -17.66 8.56
N ALA A 167 -6.12 -16.41 8.84
CA ALA A 167 -5.66 -16.00 10.17
C ALA A 167 -6.74 -16.21 11.24
N LEU A 168 -8.01 -15.94 10.92
CA LEU A 168 -9.13 -16.18 11.83
C LEU A 168 -9.31 -17.65 12.15
N VAL A 169 -9.18 -18.53 11.16
CA VAL A 169 -9.22 -19.99 11.34
C VAL A 169 -8.08 -20.46 12.25
N GLU A 170 -6.87 -19.97 12.04
CA GLU A 170 -5.70 -20.30 12.88
C GLU A 170 -5.93 -19.89 14.34
N VAL A 171 -6.41 -18.65 14.57
CA VAL A 171 -6.70 -18.15 15.92
C VAL A 171 -7.80 -18.99 16.60
N ASN A 172 -8.87 -19.32 15.87
CA ASN A 172 -9.96 -20.13 16.41
C ASN A 172 -9.47 -21.54 16.79
N ASN A 173 -8.65 -22.17 15.97
CA ASN A 173 -8.06 -23.48 16.26
C ASN A 173 -7.14 -23.43 17.49
N ALA A 174 -6.34 -22.35 17.64
CA ALA A 174 -5.51 -22.17 18.81
C ALA A 174 -6.33 -21.99 20.09
N LEU A 175 -7.43 -21.27 20.04
CA LEU A 175 -8.35 -21.09 21.16
C LEU A 175 -9.03 -22.40 21.57
N LEU A 176 -9.45 -23.23 20.63
CA LEU A 176 -10.05 -24.54 20.91
C LEU A 176 -9.03 -25.45 21.62
N LYS A 177 -7.81 -25.55 21.13
CA LYS A 177 -6.74 -26.32 21.77
C LYS A 177 -6.43 -25.83 23.18
N ALA A 178 -6.38 -24.54 23.41
CA ALA A 178 -6.14 -23.96 24.72
C ALA A 178 -7.29 -24.29 25.70
N LYS A 179 -8.52 -24.29 25.22
CA LYS A 179 -9.70 -24.67 26.01
C LYS A 179 -9.65 -26.16 26.41
N ASP A 180 -9.34 -27.05 25.47
CA ASP A 180 -9.24 -28.51 25.74
C ASP A 180 -8.13 -28.78 26.75
N PHE A 181 -6.97 -28.13 26.66
CA PHE A 181 -5.88 -28.25 27.62
C PHE A 181 -6.30 -27.75 29.01
N SER A 182 -7.06 -26.67 29.10
CA SER A 182 -7.56 -26.15 30.38
C SER A 182 -8.53 -27.11 31.07
N ILE A 183 -9.41 -27.76 30.28
CA ILE A 183 -10.38 -28.75 30.80
C ILE A 183 -9.66 -30.01 31.27
N ALA A 184 -8.68 -30.51 30.51
CA ALA A 184 -7.89 -31.68 30.86
C ALA A 184 -7.13 -31.50 32.19
N ASN A 185 -6.55 -30.31 32.42
CA ASN A 185 -5.85 -29.98 33.68
C ASN A 185 -6.80 -29.86 34.88
N LEU A 186 -8.05 -29.44 34.70
CA LEU A 186 -9.04 -29.41 35.75
C LEU A 186 -9.45 -30.83 36.22
N HIS A 187 -9.49 -31.79 35.32
CA HIS A 187 -9.84 -33.19 35.64
C HIS A 187 -8.69 -33.97 36.23
N SER A 188 -7.42 -33.55 36.03
CA SER A 188 -6.24 -34.21 36.61
C SER A 188 -5.91 -33.75 38.03
N ASN A 189 -6.56 -32.70 38.55
CA ASN A 189 -6.38 -32.16 39.89
C ASN A 189 -7.58 -32.48 40.84
N LEU A 190 -8.49 -33.34 40.43
CA LEU A 190 -9.56 -33.93 41.24
C LEU A 190 -9.27 -35.39 41.55
#